data_7976e24d9861c181c8d134b30decc8f3
#
_entry.id   7976e24d9861c181c8d134b30decc8f3
#
_cell.length_a   1.000
_cell.length_b   1.000
_cell.length_c   1.000
_cell.angle_alpha   90.00
_cell.angle_beta   90.00
_cell.angle_gamma   90.00
#
_symmetry.space_group_name_H-M   'P 1'
#
loop_
_entity.id
_entity.type
_entity.pdbx_description
1 polymer ?
#
loop_
_entity_poly.entity_id
_entity_poly.type
_entity_poly.pdbx_seq_one_letter_code
_entity_poly.pdbx_strand_id
1 'polypeptide(L)'
;MKIKDIKYWLNTESIIKSHHSRGADELPHRALKELGFEELAFQRFTENMVVYQCMVLTLALFEGFKRDVLYDLFLPTSYANIVRRKFFDIAGKITKSKRSIVLRLRETALESLNFFEIWSRCKSPPVLI
;
A
#
# COMPACT_ATOMS: atom_id res chain seq x y z
N MET A 1 1.66 27.60 27.02
CA MET A 1 1.31 26.27 27.58
C MET A 1 0.97 26.48 29.05
N LYS A 2 -0.25 26.16 29.46
CA LYS A 2 -0.73 26.39 30.84
C LYS A 2 -0.24 25.24 31.74
N ILE A 3 0.05 25.55 33.05
CA ILE A 3 0.54 24.56 34.03
C ILE A 3 -0.40 23.31 34.13
N LYS A 4 -1.69 23.47 33.88
CA LYS A 4 -2.65 22.34 33.81
C LYS A 4 -2.34 21.34 32.68
N ASP A 5 -1.82 21.83 31.56
CA ASP A 5 -1.48 21.00 30.40
C ASP A 5 -0.25 20.14 30.68
N ILE A 6 0.71 20.71 31.44
CA ILE A 6 1.94 19.98 31.86
C ILE A 6 1.60 18.83 32.82
N LYS A 7 0.66 19.04 33.75
CA LYS A 7 0.21 18.00 34.67
C LYS A 7 -0.49 16.83 33.98
N TYR A 8 -1.22 17.11 32.89
CA TYR A 8 -1.85 16.08 32.08
C TYR A 8 -0.80 15.20 31.37
N TRP A 9 0.25 15.82 30.80
CA TRP A 9 1.31 15.10 30.09
C TRP A 9 2.24 14.33 31.02
N LEU A 10 2.33 14.71 32.31
CA LEU A 10 3.13 14.04 33.33
C LEU A 10 2.36 12.93 34.07
N ASN A 11 1.08 12.71 33.75
CA ASN A 11 0.33 11.60 34.30
C ASN A 11 0.85 10.28 33.73
N THR A 12 1.15 9.31 34.58
CA THR A 12 1.69 7.98 34.20
C THR A 12 0.83 7.29 33.13
N GLU A 13 -0.46 7.39 33.25
CA GLU A 13 -1.42 6.82 32.30
C GLU A 13 -1.33 7.46 30.91
N SER A 14 -1.17 8.79 30.84
CA SER A 14 -0.97 9.52 29.59
C SER A 14 0.36 9.17 28.91
N ILE A 15 1.41 9.00 29.72
CA ILE A 15 2.73 8.60 29.23
C ILE A 15 2.69 7.19 28.65
N ILE A 16 2.07 6.24 29.36
CA ILE A 16 1.90 4.86 28.87
C ILE A 16 1.09 4.84 27.58
N LYS A 17 -0.04 5.57 27.52
CA LYS A 17 -0.87 5.66 26.33
C LYS A 17 -0.13 6.29 25.15
N SER A 18 0.64 7.35 25.39
CA SER A 18 1.48 7.98 24.37
C SER A 18 2.58 7.04 23.87
N HIS A 19 3.19 6.26 24.77
CA HIS A 19 4.20 5.27 24.37
C HIS A 19 3.60 4.14 23.53
N HIS A 20 2.40 3.66 23.87
CA HIS A 20 1.71 2.65 23.07
C HIS A 20 1.27 3.18 21.71
N SER A 21 0.90 4.46 21.60
CA SER A 21 0.54 5.07 20.32
C SER A 21 1.73 5.24 19.36
N ARG A 22 2.96 5.30 19.89
CA ARG A 22 4.19 5.40 19.09
C ARG A 22 4.36 4.25 18.10
N GLY A 23 3.93 3.03 18.45
CA GLY A 23 3.97 1.90 17.54
C GLY A 23 3.12 2.11 16.28
N ALA A 24 2.05 2.91 16.36
CA ALA A 24 1.23 3.26 15.20
C ALA A 24 1.97 4.19 14.22
N ASP A 25 2.85 5.05 14.71
CA ASP A 25 3.63 5.97 13.88
C ASP A 25 4.73 5.23 13.08
N GLU A 26 5.12 4.04 13.51
CA GLU A 26 6.11 3.20 12.81
C GLU A 26 5.50 2.43 11.63
N LEU A 27 4.17 2.21 11.61
CA LEU A 27 3.49 1.47 10.54
C LEU A 27 3.64 2.10 9.16
N PRO A 28 3.48 3.43 8.97
CA PRO A 28 3.72 4.06 7.68
C PRO A 28 5.16 3.91 7.19
N HIS A 29 6.14 4.02 8.09
CA HIS A 29 7.56 3.82 7.74
C HIS A 29 7.84 2.40 7.29
N ARG A 30 7.25 1.41 7.96
CA ARG A 30 7.34 0.02 7.54
C ARG A 30 6.70 -0.21 6.19
N ALA A 31 5.50 0.36 5.94
CA ALA A 31 4.83 0.26 4.66
C ALA A 31 5.65 0.87 3.51
N LEU A 32 6.32 2.00 3.75
CA LEU A 32 7.24 2.63 2.78
C LEU A 32 8.44 1.73 2.49
N LYS A 33 9.06 1.12 3.51
CA LYS A 33 10.18 0.19 3.32
C LYS A 33 9.78 -1.03 2.49
N GLU A 34 8.59 -1.57 2.70
CA GLU A 34 8.10 -2.72 1.93
C GLU A 34 7.82 -2.42 0.45
N LEU A 35 7.69 -1.15 0.07
CA LEU A 35 7.64 -0.73 -1.33
C LEU A 35 9.02 -0.74 -2.01
N GLY A 36 10.09 -1.08 -1.30
CA GLY A 36 11.43 -1.26 -1.84
C GLY A 36 12.37 -0.07 -1.63
N PHE A 37 12.06 0.81 -0.68
CA PHE A 37 12.82 2.04 -0.44
C PHE A 37 13.53 2.01 0.92
N GLU A 38 14.47 1.09 1.08
CA GLU A 38 15.28 1.02 2.31
C GLU A 38 16.52 1.93 2.26
N GLU A 39 16.99 2.26 1.06
CA GLU A 39 18.20 3.03 0.86
C GLU A 39 17.91 4.36 0.15
N LEU A 40 18.75 5.37 0.41
CA LEU A 40 18.67 6.63 -0.30
C LEU A 40 19.12 6.45 -1.76
N ALA A 41 18.27 6.80 -2.71
CA ALA A 41 18.52 6.63 -4.12
C ALA A 41 19.67 7.52 -4.64
N PHE A 42 19.90 8.68 -3.99
CA PHE A 42 20.87 9.68 -4.40
C PHE A 42 21.71 10.16 -3.22
N GLN A 43 22.87 10.74 -3.53
CA GLN A 43 23.76 11.32 -2.52
C GLN A 43 23.32 12.73 -2.07
N ARG A 44 22.45 13.40 -2.84
CA ARG A 44 21.99 14.75 -2.56
C ARG A 44 20.63 14.76 -1.87
N PHE A 45 20.49 15.64 -0.90
CA PHE A 45 19.27 15.77 -0.11
C PHE A 45 18.04 16.14 -0.94
N THR A 46 18.18 17.12 -1.85
CA THR A 46 17.07 17.62 -2.68
C THR A 46 16.47 16.52 -3.57
N GLU A 47 17.32 15.71 -4.18
CA GLU A 47 16.91 14.61 -5.04
C GLU A 47 16.20 13.52 -4.22
N ASN A 48 16.69 13.20 -3.03
CA ASN A 48 16.03 12.27 -2.12
C ASN A 48 14.68 12.78 -1.60
N MET A 49 14.52 14.09 -1.42
CA MET A 49 13.23 14.69 -1.09
C MET A 49 12.16 14.40 -2.14
N VAL A 50 12.50 14.54 -3.42
CA VAL A 50 11.59 14.23 -4.53
C VAL A 50 11.23 12.74 -4.53
N VAL A 51 12.24 11.87 -4.38
CA VAL A 51 12.01 10.42 -4.28
C VAL A 51 11.07 10.10 -3.12
N TYR A 52 11.29 10.69 -1.95
CA TYR A 52 10.43 10.47 -0.79
C TYR A 52 8.98 10.90 -1.04
N GLN A 53 8.76 12.04 -1.69
CA GLN A 53 7.42 12.49 -2.07
C GLN A 53 6.75 11.51 -3.05
N CYS A 54 7.49 11.00 -4.04
CA CYS A 54 6.99 9.97 -4.95
C CYS A 54 6.61 8.68 -4.20
N MET A 55 7.41 8.28 -3.20
CA MET A 55 7.11 7.11 -2.36
C MET A 55 5.80 7.28 -1.59
N VAL A 56 5.59 8.44 -0.97
CA VAL A 56 4.36 8.74 -0.24
C VAL A 56 3.15 8.70 -1.15
N LEU A 57 3.26 9.27 -2.36
CA LEU A 57 2.20 9.20 -3.38
C LEU A 57 1.94 7.76 -3.81
N THR A 58 2.97 6.97 -4.03
CA THR A 58 2.86 5.56 -4.40
C THR A 58 2.15 4.77 -3.31
N LEU A 59 2.49 5.01 -2.04
CA LEU A 59 1.81 4.39 -0.91
C LEU A 59 0.34 4.79 -0.86
N ALA A 60 0.02 6.06 -1.04
CA ALA A 60 -1.37 6.54 -1.04
C ALA A 60 -2.19 5.91 -2.18
N LEU A 61 -1.63 5.82 -3.38
CA LEU A 61 -2.27 5.15 -4.52
C LEU A 61 -2.46 3.65 -4.26
N PHE A 62 -1.48 2.99 -3.67
CA PHE A 62 -1.56 1.58 -3.32
C PHE A 62 -2.64 1.31 -2.26
N GLU A 63 -2.72 2.14 -1.22
CA GLU A 63 -3.77 2.04 -0.21
C GLU A 63 -5.17 2.30 -0.79
N GLY A 64 -5.30 3.29 -1.68
CA GLY A 64 -6.52 3.54 -2.44
C GLY A 64 -6.91 2.33 -3.30
N PHE A 65 -5.97 1.76 -4.03
CA PHE A 65 -6.20 0.57 -4.85
C PHE A 65 -6.67 -0.64 -4.01
N LYS A 66 -6.05 -0.88 -2.86
CA LYS A 66 -6.51 -1.94 -1.94
C LYS A 66 -7.95 -1.71 -1.48
N ARG A 67 -8.25 -0.48 -1.06
CA ARG A 67 -9.56 -0.12 -0.53
C ARG A 67 -10.66 -0.20 -1.57
N ASP A 68 -10.38 0.27 -2.79
CA ASP A 68 -11.42 0.48 -3.80
C ASP A 68 -11.57 -0.72 -4.76
N VAL A 69 -10.51 -1.49 -4.95
CA VAL A 69 -10.47 -2.59 -5.93
C VAL A 69 -10.30 -3.96 -5.29
N LEU A 70 -9.46 -4.07 -4.25
CA LEU A 70 -9.05 -5.34 -3.67
C LEU A 70 -9.67 -5.64 -2.30
N TYR A 71 -10.69 -4.90 -1.87
CA TYR A 71 -11.25 -4.97 -0.51
C TYR A 71 -11.74 -6.37 -0.08
N ASP A 72 -12.15 -7.22 -1.02
CA ASP A 72 -12.64 -8.59 -0.73
C ASP A 72 -11.49 -9.60 -0.59
N LEU A 73 -10.36 -9.35 -1.25
CA LEU A 73 -9.26 -10.30 -1.35
C LEU A 73 -8.19 -10.08 -0.29
N PHE A 74 -8.04 -8.85 0.17
CA PHE A 74 -6.99 -8.47 1.09
C PHE A 74 -7.54 -7.66 2.26
N LEU A 75 -7.02 -7.97 3.44
CA LEU A 75 -7.28 -7.14 4.61
C LEU A 75 -6.70 -5.73 4.41
N PRO A 76 -7.32 -4.68 4.96
CA PRO A 76 -6.78 -3.32 4.90
C PRO A 76 -5.33 -3.22 5.41
N THR A 77 -4.99 -4.08 6.38
CA THR A 77 -3.64 -4.17 6.98
C THR A 77 -2.63 -4.96 6.14
N SER A 78 -3.03 -5.49 4.97
CA SER A 78 -2.12 -6.26 4.12
C SER A 78 -1.03 -5.37 3.53
N TYR A 79 0.21 -5.78 3.67
CA TYR A 79 1.39 -5.09 3.15
C TYR A 79 1.57 -5.30 1.64
N ALA A 80 2.31 -4.41 1.00
CA ALA A 80 2.52 -4.39 -0.44
C ALA A 80 3.13 -5.69 -0.99
N ASN A 81 4.08 -6.29 -0.28
CA ASN A 81 4.71 -7.54 -0.68
C ASN A 81 3.73 -8.73 -0.69
N ILE A 82 2.76 -8.76 0.23
CA ILE A 82 1.72 -9.81 0.26
C ILE A 82 0.80 -9.66 -0.95
N VAL A 83 0.37 -8.44 -1.24
CA VAL A 83 -0.48 -8.14 -2.40
C VAL A 83 0.27 -8.47 -3.70
N ARG A 84 1.54 -8.06 -3.81
CA ARG A 84 2.38 -8.38 -4.96
C ARG A 84 2.46 -9.89 -5.20
N ARG A 85 2.82 -10.66 -4.17
CA ARG A 85 2.97 -12.12 -4.27
C ARG A 85 1.68 -12.84 -4.63
N LYS A 86 0.55 -12.38 -4.12
CA LYS A 86 -0.73 -13.04 -4.37
C LYS A 86 -1.42 -12.59 -5.65
N PHE A 87 -1.22 -11.33 -6.05
CA PHE A 87 -1.97 -10.73 -7.14
C PHE A 87 -1.13 -10.49 -8.41
N PHE A 88 0.14 -10.14 -8.28
CA PHE A 88 1.00 -9.83 -9.43
C PHE A 88 1.98 -10.95 -9.79
N ASP A 89 2.51 -11.68 -8.82
CA ASP A 89 3.47 -12.77 -9.07
C ASP A 89 2.74 -14.06 -9.50
N ILE A 90 1.91 -13.95 -10.55
CA ILE A 90 1.13 -15.06 -11.09
C ILE A 90 1.78 -15.56 -12.38
N ALA A 91 1.92 -16.89 -12.49
CA ALA A 91 2.42 -17.49 -13.71
C ALA A 91 1.46 -17.26 -14.89
N GLY A 92 1.95 -16.61 -15.93
CA GLY A 92 1.21 -16.31 -17.15
C GLY A 92 2.06 -16.43 -18.41
N LYS A 93 1.40 -16.62 -19.54
CA LYS A 93 2.02 -16.66 -20.87
C LYS A 93 1.47 -15.52 -21.73
N ILE A 94 2.37 -14.67 -22.21
CA ILE A 94 2.02 -13.62 -23.17
C ILE A 94 2.25 -14.17 -24.57
N THR A 95 1.20 -14.18 -25.38
CA THR A 95 1.26 -14.52 -26.81
C THR A 95 0.94 -13.29 -27.65
N LYS A 96 1.84 -12.95 -28.58
CA LYS A 96 1.68 -11.82 -29.48
C LYS A 96 1.30 -12.35 -30.86
N SER A 97 0.18 -11.89 -31.38
CA SER A 97 -0.24 -12.03 -32.77
C SER A 97 -0.12 -10.69 -33.48
N LYS A 98 -0.17 -10.67 -34.82
CA LYS A 98 -0.02 -9.42 -35.62
C LYS A 98 -0.93 -8.27 -35.19
N ARG A 99 -2.11 -8.58 -34.61
CA ARG A 99 -3.11 -7.59 -34.20
C ARG A 99 -3.52 -7.61 -32.73
N SER A 100 -3.01 -8.54 -31.93
CA SER A 100 -3.44 -8.69 -30.52
C SER A 100 -2.33 -9.21 -29.64
N ILE A 101 -2.36 -8.78 -28.38
CA ILE A 101 -1.54 -9.33 -27.29
C ILE A 101 -2.53 -10.07 -26.39
N VAL A 102 -2.30 -11.36 -26.19
CA VAL A 102 -3.13 -12.21 -25.34
C VAL A 102 -2.33 -12.66 -24.14
N LEU A 103 -2.80 -12.30 -22.95
CA LEU A 103 -2.30 -12.81 -21.69
C LEU A 103 -3.09 -14.07 -21.31
N ARG A 104 -2.41 -15.20 -21.19
CA ARG A 104 -3.00 -16.46 -20.74
C ARG A 104 -2.57 -16.69 -19.29
N LEU A 105 -3.54 -16.73 -18.40
CA LEU A 105 -3.36 -17.06 -16.99
C LEU A 105 -3.92 -18.46 -16.72
N ARG A 106 -3.46 -19.08 -15.63
CA ARG A 106 -3.99 -20.37 -15.18
C ARG A 106 -5.42 -20.14 -14.64
N GLU A 107 -6.35 -21.00 -14.98
CA GLU A 107 -7.75 -20.92 -14.57
C GLU A 107 -7.92 -20.86 -13.04
N THR A 108 -7.21 -21.71 -12.32
CA THR A 108 -7.20 -21.69 -10.85
C THR A 108 -6.76 -20.35 -10.24
N ALA A 109 -5.88 -19.60 -10.91
CA ALA A 109 -5.47 -18.27 -10.47
C ALA A 109 -6.56 -17.23 -10.76
N LEU A 110 -7.23 -17.33 -11.89
CA LEU A 110 -8.35 -16.44 -12.25
C LEU A 110 -9.53 -16.59 -11.27
N GLU A 111 -9.87 -17.83 -10.91
CA GLU A 111 -10.93 -18.14 -9.97
C GLU A 111 -10.58 -17.70 -8.54
N SER A 112 -9.37 -18.04 -8.04
CA SER A 112 -8.96 -17.69 -6.68
C SER A 112 -8.86 -16.19 -6.43
N LEU A 113 -8.67 -15.41 -7.49
CA LEU A 113 -8.54 -13.94 -7.42
C LEU A 113 -9.84 -13.22 -7.78
N ASN A 114 -10.90 -13.91 -8.17
CA ASN A 114 -12.08 -13.24 -8.75
C ASN A 114 -11.70 -12.21 -9.82
N PHE A 115 -10.74 -12.58 -10.69
CA PHE A 115 -10.05 -11.66 -11.61
C PHE A 115 -11.01 -10.80 -12.44
N PHE A 116 -12.09 -11.38 -12.94
CA PHE A 116 -13.06 -10.65 -13.76
C PHE A 116 -13.81 -9.57 -12.99
N GLU A 117 -14.08 -9.80 -11.72
CA GLU A 117 -14.71 -8.80 -10.85
C GLU A 117 -13.78 -7.63 -10.56
N ILE A 118 -12.51 -7.92 -10.23
CA ILE A 118 -11.47 -6.90 -10.07
C ILE A 118 -11.31 -6.10 -11.36
N TRP A 119 -11.25 -6.77 -12.50
CA TRP A 119 -11.15 -6.12 -13.79
C TRP A 119 -12.33 -5.18 -14.07
N SER A 120 -13.54 -5.59 -13.72
CA SER A 120 -14.74 -4.76 -13.81
C SER A 120 -14.66 -3.52 -12.93
N ARG A 121 -14.20 -3.67 -11.68
CA ARG A 121 -13.99 -2.54 -10.75
C ARG A 121 -12.95 -1.55 -11.27
N CYS A 122 -11.87 -2.02 -11.87
CA CYS A 122 -10.87 -1.14 -12.51
C CYS A 122 -11.44 -0.32 -13.68
N LYS A 123 -12.43 -0.85 -14.39
CA LYS A 123 -13.08 -0.14 -15.49
C LYS A 123 -14.11 0.90 -15.04
N SER A 124 -14.67 0.71 -13.86
CA SER A 124 -15.68 1.60 -13.28
C SER A 124 -15.17 2.07 -11.91
N PRO A 125 -14.22 3.01 -11.90
CA PRO A 125 -13.69 3.52 -10.64
C PRO A 125 -14.81 4.13 -9.79
N PRO A 126 -14.75 4.01 -8.46
CA PRO A 126 -15.74 4.58 -7.58
C PRO A 126 -15.82 6.08 -7.79
N VAL A 127 -17.05 6.59 -7.88
CA VAL A 127 -17.29 8.04 -7.96
C VAL A 127 -16.90 8.62 -6.60
N LEU A 128 -15.93 9.50 -6.58
CA LEU A 128 -15.60 10.28 -5.40
C LEU A 128 -16.79 11.22 -5.11
N ILE A 129 -17.54 10.90 -4.06
CA ILE A 129 -18.61 11.76 -3.52
C ILE A 129 -18.01 12.65 -2.46
#